data_154f4d70876fb28e124d1cdf97a5a3b0
#
_entry.id   154f4d70876fb28e124d1cdf97a5a3b0
#
_cell.length_a   1.000
_cell.length_b   1.000
_cell.length_c   1.000
_cell.angle_alpha   90.00
_cell.angle_beta   90.00
_cell.angle_gamma   90.00
#
_symmetry.space_group_name_H-M   'P 1'
#
loop_
_entity.id
_entity.type
_entity.pdbx_description
1 polymer ?
#
loop_
_entity_poly.entity_id
_entity_poly.type
_entity_poly.pdbx_seq_one_letter_code
_entity_poly.pdbx_strand_id
1 'polypeptide(L)'
;MFRDLTTAVLLLSLAASPLAAADQRVCLTHDEQQAAVSGGQAIPLAAAINAARAHSRARQVVRAQLCREPKGLVYVLTVLARDGRVTHARVEAASGGLIDEL
;
A
#
# COMPACT_ATOMS: atom_id res chain seq x y z
N MET A 1 30.36 28.89 -48.35
CA MET A 1 29.77 28.80 -48.30
C MET A 1 29.17 27.93 -47.67
N PHE A 2 29.04 27.57 -46.91
CA PHE A 2 28.56 26.79 -46.31
C PHE A 2 28.03 27.06 -45.30
N ARG A 3 27.38 26.80 -44.88
CA ARG A 3 26.77 27.00 -43.99
C ARG A 3 26.53 26.07 -43.19
N ASP A 4 26.68 25.92 -42.20
CA ASP A 4 26.54 25.17 -41.29
C ASP A 4 25.41 25.20 -40.65
N LEU A 5 24.65 24.50 -40.77
CA LEU A 5 23.65 24.30 -40.12
C LEU A 5 23.80 23.65 -38.96
N THR A 6 24.02 24.21 -37.96
CA THR A 6 23.99 23.66 -36.69
C THR A 6 22.61 23.48 -36.30
N THR A 7 22.12 22.37 -36.51
CA THR A 7 20.91 22.03 -35.93
C THR A 7 21.09 21.84 -34.49
N ALA A 8 20.61 22.71 -33.79
CA ALA A 8 20.51 22.56 -32.35
C ALA A 8 19.46 21.54 -32.06
N VAL A 9 19.90 20.41 -31.67
CA VAL A 9 18.99 19.41 -31.20
C VAL A 9 18.65 19.73 -29.80
N LEU A 10 17.46 20.22 -29.64
CA LEU A 10 16.98 20.39 -28.31
C LEU A 10 16.54 19.06 -27.82
N LEU A 11 17.32 18.51 -26.97
CA LEU A 11 16.91 17.35 -26.25
C LEU A 11 16.06 17.80 -25.11
N LEU A 12 14.78 17.71 -25.31
CA LEU A 12 13.90 17.85 -24.20
C LEU A 12 13.93 16.57 -23.44
N SER A 13 14.67 16.54 -22.41
CA SER A 13 14.55 15.45 -21.48
C SER A 13 13.32 15.72 -20.66
N LEU A 14 12.29 15.01 -20.98
CA LEU A 14 11.16 14.99 -20.11
C LEU A 14 11.52 14.16 -18.92
N ALA A 15 11.89 14.80 -17.89
CA ALA A 15 12.01 14.15 -16.62
C ALA A 15 10.60 13.78 -16.20
N ALA A 16 10.31 12.51 -16.29
CA ALA A 16 9.07 12.01 -15.75
C ALA A 16 9.05 12.32 -14.27
N SER A 17 8.19 13.17 -13.89
CA SER A 17 8.01 13.50 -12.50
C SER A 17 7.49 12.27 -11.78
N PRO A 18 8.18 11.78 -10.75
CA PRO A 18 7.70 10.61 -10.04
C PRO A 18 6.61 11.01 -9.08
N LEU A 19 5.47 11.37 -9.61
CA LEU A 19 4.34 11.66 -8.75
C LEU A 19 3.89 10.46 -7.97
N ALA A 20 4.20 9.29 -8.47
CA ALA A 20 3.87 8.06 -7.79
C ALA A 20 4.88 7.71 -6.71
N ALA A 21 5.97 8.45 -6.60
CA ALA A 21 7.01 8.12 -5.65
C ALA A 21 6.55 8.27 -4.21
N ALA A 22 5.52 9.06 -3.97
CA ALA A 22 5.01 9.25 -2.63
C ALA A 22 4.23 8.03 -2.13
N ASP A 23 3.76 7.19 -3.05
CA ASP A 23 3.02 6.01 -2.68
C ASP A 23 3.67 4.81 -3.35
N GLN A 24 4.77 4.36 -2.75
CA GLN A 24 5.51 3.23 -3.27
C GLN A 24 4.96 1.91 -2.79
N ARG A 25 3.78 1.93 -2.25
CA ARG A 25 3.17 0.74 -1.76
C ARG A 25 2.73 -0.13 -2.92
N VAL A 26 3.25 -1.33 -2.96
CA VAL A 26 2.86 -2.31 -3.96
C VAL A 26 1.94 -3.30 -3.28
N CYS A 27 0.70 -3.31 -3.68
CA CYS A 27 -0.27 -4.21 -3.12
C CYS A 27 -0.40 -5.47 -3.96
N LEU A 28 -0.59 -6.59 -3.28
CA LEU A 28 -0.68 -7.89 -3.91
C LEU A 28 -2.02 -8.07 -4.60
N THR A 29 -2.03 -8.85 -5.66
CA THR A 29 -3.28 -9.31 -6.25
C THR A 29 -3.95 -10.30 -5.31
N HIS A 30 -5.20 -10.62 -5.58
CA HIS A 30 -5.93 -11.58 -4.77
C HIS A 30 -5.23 -12.94 -4.74
N ASP A 31 -4.73 -13.41 -5.87
CA ASP A 31 -4.03 -14.71 -5.94
C ASP A 31 -2.71 -14.65 -5.16
N GLU A 32 -1.98 -13.57 -5.28
CA GLU A 32 -0.74 -13.39 -4.52
C GLU A 32 -1.01 -13.33 -3.03
N GLN A 33 -2.10 -12.69 -2.64
CA GLN A 33 -2.50 -12.63 -1.24
C GLN A 33 -2.82 -14.03 -0.71
N GLN A 34 -3.57 -14.82 -1.45
CA GLN A 34 -3.88 -16.17 -1.04
C GLN A 34 -2.62 -17.03 -0.93
N ALA A 35 -1.69 -16.86 -1.86
CA ALA A 35 -0.42 -17.59 -1.82
C ALA A 35 0.40 -17.20 -0.58
N ALA A 36 0.40 -15.93 -0.22
CA ALA A 36 1.12 -15.47 0.96
C ALA A 36 0.53 -16.06 2.24
N VAL A 37 -0.78 -16.12 2.32
CA VAL A 37 -1.45 -16.71 3.49
C VAL A 37 -1.20 -18.21 3.54
N SER A 38 -1.33 -18.91 2.41
CA SER A 38 -1.10 -20.35 2.35
C SER A 38 0.34 -20.71 2.66
N GLY A 39 1.27 -19.85 2.27
CA GLY A 39 2.69 -20.06 2.54
C GLY A 39 3.14 -19.64 3.93
N GLY A 40 2.24 -19.19 4.77
CA GLY A 40 2.58 -18.78 6.13
C GLY A 40 3.28 -17.43 6.23
N GLN A 41 3.29 -16.65 5.16
CA GLN A 41 3.91 -15.33 5.17
C GLN A 41 2.99 -14.25 5.71
N ALA A 42 1.72 -14.53 5.72
CA ALA A 42 0.72 -13.59 6.21
C ALA A 42 -0.38 -14.34 6.96
N ILE A 43 -0.88 -13.72 8.01
CA ILE A 43 -2.05 -14.26 8.70
C ILE A 43 -3.28 -14.10 7.81
N PRO A 44 -4.33 -14.91 8.03
CA PRO A 44 -5.57 -14.73 7.27
C PRO A 44 -6.15 -13.33 7.47
N LEU A 45 -6.82 -12.84 6.45
CA LEU A 45 -7.42 -11.51 6.50
C LEU A 45 -8.37 -11.35 7.69
N ALA A 46 -9.15 -12.38 8.00
CA ALA A 46 -10.06 -12.33 9.14
C ALA A 46 -9.32 -12.06 10.45
N ALA A 47 -8.15 -12.64 10.62
CA ALA A 47 -7.33 -12.40 11.80
C ALA A 47 -6.82 -10.96 11.85
N ALA A 48 -6.43 -10.41 10.70
CA ALA A 48 -5.99 -9.03 10.62
C ALA A 48 -7.12 -8.06 10.97
N ILE A 49 -8.32 -8.35 10.49
CA ILE A 49 -9.50 -7.54 10.79
C ILE A 49 -9.81 -7.59 12.29
N ASN A 50 -9.73 -8.78 12.88
CA ASN A 50 -9.97 -8.92 14.33
C ASN A 50 -8.93 -8.17 15.14
N ALA A 51 -7.67 -8.20 14.71
CA ALA A 51 -6.61 -7.46 15.38
C ALA A 51 -6.88 -5.95 15.32
N ALA A 52 -7.28 -5.45 14.16
CA ALA A 52 -7.60 -4.04 14.02
C ALA A 52 -8.78 -3.64 14.90
N ARG A 53 -9.80 -4.47 14.97
CA ARG A 53 -10.96 -4.19 15.79
C ARG A 53 -10.66 -4.22 17.29
N ALA A 54 -9.71 -5.05 17.70
CA ALA A 54 -9.35 -5.16 19.11
C ALA A 54 -8.57 -3.95 19.59
N HIS A 55 -7.82 -3.31 18.69
CA HIS A 55 -6.92 -2.22 19.06
C HIS A 55 -7.34 -0.86 18.55
N SER A 56 -8.43 -0.80 17.82
CA SER A 56 -8.90 0.46 17.28
C SER A 56 -10.39 0.58 17.53
N ARG A 57 -10.89 1.80 17.39
CA ARG A 57 -12.31 2.06 17.47
C ARG A 57 -13.00 1.76 16.14
N ALA A 58 -12.38 0.94 15.33
CA ALA A 58 -12.89 0.60 14.04
C ALA A 58 -14.21 -0.14 14.20
N ARG A 59 -15.21 0.35 13.54
CA ARG A 59 -16.50 -0.29 13.56
C ARG A 59 -16.69 -1.24 12.41
N GLN A 60 -16.19 -0.84 11.24
CA GLN A 60 -16.38 -1.61 10.04
C GLN A 60 -15.18 -1.47 9.14
N VAL A 61 -14.68 -2.59 8.64
CA VAL A 61 -13.64 -2.59 7.64
C VAL A 61 -14.34 -2.57 6.28
N VAL A 62 -14.11 -1.52 5.52
CA VAL A 62 -14.74 -1.35 4.21
C VAL A 62 -13.83 -1.71 3.07
N ARG A 63 -12.53 -1.83 3.32
CA ARG A 63 -11.56 -2.22 2.32
C ARG A 63 -10.34 -2.81 2.99
N ALA A 64 -9.74 -3.79 2.36
CA ALA A 64 -8.52 -4.42 2.87
C ALA A 64 -7.60 -4.77 1.71
N GLN A 65 -6.32 -4.50 1.88
CA GLN A 65 -5.30 -4.84 0.90
C GLN A 65 -4.07 -5.38 1.63
N LEU A 66 -3.43 -6.38 1.05
CA LEU A 66 -2.15 -6.85 1.55
C LEU A 66 -1.08 -6.25 0.66
N CYS A 67 -0.18 -5.48 1.23
CA CYS A 67 0.81 -4.72 0.48
C CYS A 67 2.21 -5.00 0.96
N ARG A 68 3.18 -4.82 0.05
CA ARG A 68 4.59 -4.96 0.39
C ARG A 68 5.11 -3.62 0.87
N GLU A 69 5.76 -3.63 2.00
CA GLU A 69 6.45 -2.48 2.56
C GLU A 69 7.89 -2.86 2.87
N PRO A 70 8.78 -1.90 3.13
CA PRO A 70 10.18 -2.22 3.35
C PRO A 70 10.43 -3.25 4.46
N LYS A 71 9.60 -3.27 5.48
CA LYS A 71 9.77 -4.19 6.60
C LYS A 71 8.99 -5.49 6.44
N GLY A 72 8.27 -5.67 5.36
CA GLY A 72 7.51 -6.89 5.11
C GLY A 72 6.08 -6.63 4.68
N LEU A 73 5.29 -7.67 4.70
CA LEU A 73 3.89 -7.56 4.28
C LEU A 73 3.04 -6.90 5.36
N VAL A 74 2.16 -6.03 4.93
CA VAL A 74 1.29 -5.27 5.81
C VAL A 74 -0.13 -5.29 5.24
N TYR A 75 -1.10 -5.59 6.08
CA TYR A 75 -2.49 -5.38 5.73
C TYR A 75 -2.83 -3.92 5.94
N VAL A 76 -3.33 -3.29 4.91
CA VAL A 76 -3.83 -1.92 4.96
C VAL A 76 -5.33 -1.99 4.93
N LEU A 77 -5.94 -1.62 6.05
CA LEU A 77 -7.38 -1.71 6.22
C LEU A 77 -7.98 -0.32 6.22
N THR A 78 -8.98 -0.11 5.39
CA THR A 78 -9.75 1.12 5.44
C THR A 78 -10.93 0.86 6.36
N VAL A 79 -11.03 1.64 7.42
CA VAL A 79 -12.03 1.40 8.46
C VAL A 79 -12.92 2.62 8.61
N LEU A 80 -14.18 2.34 8.91
CA LEU A 80 -15.17 3.36 9.18
C LEU A 80 -15.41 3.38 10.68
N ALA A 81 -15.13 4.51 11.29
CA ALA A 81 -15.34 4.70 12.71
C ALA A 81 -16.79 5.07 13.00
N ARG A 82 -17.16 5.05 14.29
CA ARG A 82 -18.52 5.35 14.69
C ARG A 82 -18.99 6.74 14.32
N ASP A 83 -18.06 7.68 14.31
CA ASP A 83 -18.38 9.07 14.00
C ASP A 83 -18.43 9.34 12.50
N GLY A 84 -18.31 8.32 11.68
CA GLY A 84 -18.31 8.45 10.22
C GLY A 84 -16.95 8.75 9.62
N ARG A 85 -15.91 8.85 10.43
CA ARG A 85 -14.57 9.09 9.92
C ARG A 85 -14.01 7.84 9.26
N VAL A 86 -13.30 8.06 8.17
CA VAL A 86 -12.58 7.00 7.48
C VAL A 86 -11.12 7.09 7.90
N THR A 87 -10.60 6.02 8.44
CA THR A 87 -9.19 5.93 8.84
C THR A 87 -8.55 4.71 8.19
N HIS A 88 -7.24 4.65 8.24
CA HIS A 88 -6.49 3.53 7.72
C HIS A 88 -5.72 2.88 8.86
N ALA A 89 -5.94 1.60 9.06
CA ALA A 89 -5.20 0.82 10.03
C ALA A 89 -4.19 -0.05 9.31
N ARG A 90 -2.97 -0.09 9.80
CA ARG A 90 -1.92 -0.93 9.23
C ARG A 90 -1.60 -2.03 10.23
N VAL A 91 -1.69 -3.26 9.76
CA VAL A 91 -1.46 -4.44 10.59
C VAL A 91 -0.32 -5.25 9.99
N GLU A 92 0.65 -5.57 10.81
CA GLU A 92 1.75 -6.41 10.35
C GLU A 92 1.23 -7.80 9.99
N ALA A 93 1.44 -8.21 8.75
CA ALA A 93 0.82 -9.42 8.25
C ALA A 93 1.42 -10.69 8.85
N ALA A 94 2.67 -10.65 9.28
CA ALA A 94 3.32 -11.82 9.86
C ALA A 94 2.83 -12.12 11.27
N SER A 95 2.56 -11.08 12.06
CA SER A 95 2.24 -11.26 13.49
C SER A 95 0.81 -10.86 13.86
N GLY A 96 0.17 -10.04 13.04
CA GLY A 96 -1.13 -9.48 13.40
C GLY A 96 -1.04 -8.25 14.31
N GLY A 97 0.15 -7.72 14.53
CA GLY A 97 0.32 -6.54 15.37
C GLY A 97 -0.11 -5.28 14.65
N LEU A 98 -0.85 -4.43 15.34
CA LEU A 98 -1.23 -3.14 14.80
C LEU A 98 0.00 -2.25 14.75
N ILE A 99 0.31 -1.72 13.57
CA ILE A 99 1.45 -0.82 13.38
C ILE A 99 1.03 0.61 13.69
N ASP A 100 -0.01 1.07 13.05
CA ASP A 100 -0.54 2.41 13.26
C ASP A 100 -1.96 2.51 12.73
N GLU A 101 -2.59 3.63 13.03
CA GLU A 101 -3.91 3.95 12.54
C GLU A 101 -3.94 5.45 12.27
N LEU A 102 -4.26 5.81 11.05
CA LEU A 102 -4.27 7.20 10.63
C LEU A 102 -5.65 7.66 10.18
#